data_13aa71de5a86add017d9a4ee58dcadca
#
_entry.id   13aa71de5a86add017d9a4ee58dcadca
#
_cell.length_a   1.000
_cell.length_b   1.000
_cell.length_c   1.000
_cell.angle_alpha   90.00
_cell.angle_beta   90.00
_cell.angle_gamma   90.00
#
_symmetry.space_group_name_H-M   'P 1'
#
loop_
_entity.id
_entity.type
_entity.pdbx_description
1 polymer ?
#
loop_
_entity_poly.entity_id
_entity_poly.type
_entity_poly.pdbx_seq_one_letter_code
_entity_poly.pdbx_strand_id
1 'polypeptide(L)'
;MIKIAKFFKSFRNKALLAAALIVIAGVLLLSKYVLNSDQYGTKPEETGILGITTGDNPVNTPAVKEQFAAGIDSVLTNFGIKKEWISSPADIKNSKSKDKSPAAESEWFTKNVIIPNELSTIEVNADITAYSKSAGLETSANEDIITKDITLLINKPDTNRSKLPLVKINITHSDKIKRETAMFCVIINNITDYKPEDVDRLILNKSEFSYVFPRNLDDIDIQNKMLHSKKDILINLSVGAGGNYDTDFNSSMDEKTVRERVKSFTTDFPTVGTVILYKAEAEVRPQVIETIAAEFSKYNIRVIKDSDMTQLLTKAEDESKDKYTVLAANMKNRAAQSRSFITMISVDKDSFSSFYDEIMRLKKLGYKFYSFAEFTAKRTEFEKKEQEQQEKMNAEKLKLDKQKQDDRKKIEEKKQKDKKTQVKNDQKKKVTDKKKTDNVKKDTKKTDIKKKTDSKKKTDVKK
;
A
#
# COMPACT_ATOMS: atom_id res chain seq x y z
N MET A 1 28.24 51.56 -16.35
CA MET A 1 28.92 50.27 -16.06
C MET A 1 30.19 50.36 -15.18
N ILE A 2 30.95 51.46 -15.16
CA ILE A 2 32.21 51.57 -14.40
C ILE A 2 32.05 51.61 -12.87
N LYS A 3 30.93 52.09 -12.33
CA LYS A 3 30.71 52.18 -10.87
C LYS A 3 30.44 50.83 -10.20
N ILE A 4 29.86 49.86 -10.92
CA ILE A 4 29.53 48.51 -10.39
C ILE A 4 30.79 47.69 -10.18
N ALA A 5 31.76 47.80 -11.11
CA ALA A 5 33.01 47.04 -11.05
C ALA A 5 33.90 47.43 -9.83
N LYS A 6 33.84 48.68 -9.33
CA LYS A 6 34.58 49.11 -8.15
C LYS A 6 33.98 48.58 -6.85
N PHE A 7 32.62 48.33 -6.79
CA PHE A 7 31.95 47.79 -5.64
C PHE A 7 32.40 46.36 -5.30
N PHE A 8 32.71 45.56 -6.32
CA PHE A 8 33.14 44.16 -6.14
C PHE A 8 34.62 43.99 -5.76
N LYS A 9 35.46 45.06 -5.76
CA LYS A 9 36.87 44.94 -5.39
C LYS A 9 37.11 44.86 -3.86
N SER A 10 36.20 45.32 -3.03
CA SER A 10 36.37 45.28 -1.57
C SER A 10 35.88 43.93 -1.00
N PHE A 11 36.71 43.26 -0.21
CA PHE A 11 36.35 42.02 0.49
C PHE A 11 35.11 42.18 1.39
N ARG A 12 34.97 43.32 2.06
CA ARG A 12 33.80 43.67 2.92
C ARG A 12 32.50 43.70 2.09
N ASN A 13 32.54 44.24 0.87
CA ASN A 13 31.35 44.31 0.02
C ASN A 13 30.94 42.92 -0.54
N LYS A 14 31.93 42.05 -0.79
CA LYS A 14 31.68 40.65 -1.18
C LYS A 14 31.07 39.87 -0.02
N ALA A 15 31.55 40.08 1.22
CA ALA A 15 31.02 39.43 2.39
C ALA A 15 29.57 39.92 2.70
N LEU A 16 29.28 41.20 2.52
CA LEU A 16 27.93 41.76 2.65
C LEU A 16 26.98 41.21 1.58
N LEU A 17 27.46 41.08 0.34
CA LEU A 17 26.64 40.51 -0.73
C LEU A 17 26.36 39.00 -0.50
N ALA A 18 27.35 38.26 -0.01
CA ALA A 18 27.16 36.85 0.34
C ALA A 18 26.16 36.69 1.50
N ALA A 19 26.26 37.53 2.53
CA ALA A 19 25.32 37.55 3.65
C ALA A 19 23.90 37.90 3.17
N ALA A 20 23.73 38.89 2.30
CA ALA A 20 22.45 39.26 1.72
C ALA A 20 21.84 38.11 0.88
N LEU A 21 22.66 37.39 0.08
CA LEU A 21 22.21 36.25 -0.69
C LEU A 21 21.79 35.08 0.20
N ILE A 22 22.48 34.85 1.34
CA ILE A 22 22.09 33.81 2.31
C ILE A 22 20.76 34.18 2.96
N VAL A 23 20.52 35.44 3.32
CA VAL A 23 19.26 35.91 3.87
C VAL A 23 18.12 35.75 2.84
N ILE A 24 18.35 36.15 1.60
CA ILE A 24 17.37 35.97 0.50
C ILE A 24 17.07 34.49 0.27
N ALA A 25 18.10 33.64 0.22
CA ALA A 25 17.90 32.20 0.09
C ALA A 25 17.13 31.62 1.29
N GLY A 26 17.42 32.08 2.50
CA GLY A 26 16.68 31.71 3.72
C GLY A 26 15.20 32.12 3.66
N VAL A 27 14.92 33.35 3.22
CA VAL A 27 13.54 33.84 3.04
C VAL A 27 12.81 33.07 1.94
N LEU A 28 13.47 32.76 0.83
CA LEU A 28 12.89 31.95 -0.26
C LEU A 28 12.63 30.51 0.19
N LEU A 29 13.51 29.92 1.00
CA LEU A 29 13.29 28.60 1.56
C LEU A 29 12.13 28.61 2.57
N LEU A 30 12.06 29.63 3.43
CA LEU A 30 10.94 29.80 4.37
C LEU A 30 9.62 30.06 3.63
N SER A 31 9.63 30.95 2.62
CA SER A 31 8.42 31.22 1.83
C SER A 31 7.96 29.97 1.06
N LYS A 32 8.90 29.20 0.49
CA LYS A 32 8.59 27.93 -0.15
C LYS A 32 8.05 26.90 0.84
N TYR A 33 8.56 26.88 2.06
CA TYR A 33 8.08 25.99 3.13
C TYR A 33 6.67 26.41 3.60
N VAL A 34 6.43 27.71 3.79
CA VAL A 34 5.11 28.24 4.18
C VAL A 34 4.09 28.10 3.03
N LEU A 35 4.45 28.42 1.79
CA LEU A 35 3.56 28.27 0.63
C LEU A 35 3.27 26.79 0.30
N ASN A 36 4.23 25.88 0.52
CA ASN A 36 3.96 24.46 0.37
C ASN A 36 3.17 23.88 1.54
N SER A 37 3.24 24.45 2.75
CA SER A 37 2.42 23.98 3.87
C SER A 37 0.93 24.22 3.62
N ASP A 38 0.59 25.32 2.92
CA ASP A 38 -0.80 25.61 2.55
C ASP A 38 -1.30 24.77 1.35
N GLN A 39 -0.38 24.19 0.54
CA GLN A 39 -0.75 23.31 -0.58
C GLN A 39 -0.93 21.84 -0.16
N TYR A 40 -0.39 21.39 0.98
CA TYR A 40 -0.55 20.03 1.48
C TYR A 40 -1.60 19.89 2.59
N GLY A 41 -2.17 20.98 3.02
CA GLY A 41 -3.35 20.96 3.87
C GLY A 41 -4.59 20.73 3.02
N THR A 42 -5.00 19.48 2.81
CA THR A 42 -6.42 19.22 2.59
C THR A 42 -7.15 19.95 3.70
N LYS A 43 -7.93 21.01 3.35
CA LYS A 43 -8.92 21.54 4.28
C LYS A 43 -9.70 20.32 4.76
N PRO A 44 -9.65 19.97 6.05
CA PRO A 44 -10.61 19.01 6.54
C PRO A 44 -11.96 19.65 6.21
N GLU A 45 -12.82 18.90 5.51
CA GLU A 45 -14.23 19.23 5.48
C GLU A 45 -14.60 19.64 6.90
N GLU A 46 -15.27 20.77 7.03
CA GLU A 46 -15.86 21.24 8.28
C GLU A 46 -17.00 20.31 8.72
N THR A 47 -16.68 19.03 8.89
CA THR A 47 -17.44 18.13 9.73
C THR A 47 -17.08 18.52 11.15
N GLY A 48 -17.99 19.19 11.83
CA GLY A 48 -17.93 19.74 13.17
C GLY A 48 -16.93 19.06 14.10
N ILE A 49 -15.71 19.53 14.01
CA ILE A 49 -14.59 19.09 14.81
C ILE A 49 -14.88 19.51 16.22
N LEU A 50 -14.96 18.50 17.08
CA LEU A 50 -14.85 18.61 18.53
C LEU A 50 -15.12 20.03 19.03
N GLY A 51 -16.29 20.33 19.55
CA GLY A 51 -16.59 21.57 20.24
C GLY A 51 -15.72 21.78 21.49
N ILE A 52 -14.42 21.72 21.31
CA ILE A 52 -13.41 22.23 22.23
C ILE A 52 -13.32 23.71 21.90
N THR A 53 -14.37 24.44 22.27
CA THR A 53 -14.33 25.89 22.27
C THR A 53 -13.16 26.34 23.17
N THR A 54 -12.42 27.31 22.67
CA THR A 54 -11.40 28.08 23.39
C THR A 54 -12.00 28.85 24.58
N GLY A 55 -12.54 28.13 25.53
CA GLY A 55 -13.09 28.64 26.78
C GLY A 55 -12.89 27.56 27.82
N ASP A 56 -12.07 27.90 28.81
CA ASP A 56 -11.90 27.29 30.11
C ASP A 56 -12.26 25.80 30.25
N ASN A 57 -11.25 24.96 30.16
CA ASN A 57 -11.22 23.51 30.32
C ASN A 57 -11.80 22.67 29.15
N PRO A 58 -10.92 22.02 28.36
CA PRO A 58 -11.38 20.91 27.54
C PRO A 58 -12.00 19.87 28.46
N VAL A 59 -13.27 19.61 28.25
CA VAL A 59 -14.07 18.72 29.07
C VAL A 59 -13.42 17.33 29.04
N ASN A 60 -12.87 16.91 30.17
CA ASN A 60 -12.20 15.61 30.34
C ASN A 60 -13.25 14.47 30.40
N THR A 61 -14.21 14.48 29.45
CA THR A 61 -15.25 13.49 29.37
C THR A 61 -14.75 12.24 28.65
N PRO A 62 -15.23 11.06 29.01
CA PRO A 62 -14.91 9.81 28.30
C PRO A 62 -15.15 9.92 26.78
N ALA A 63 -16.24 10.60 26.38
CA ALA A 63 -16.58 10.82 24.96
C ALA A 63 -15.51 11.58 24.18
N VAL A 64 -14.94 12.65 24.75
CA VAL A 64 -13.87 13.43 24.13
C VAL A 64 -12.58 12.60 23.96
N LYS A 65 -12.25 11.79 24.97
CA LYS A 65 -11.09 10.88 24.91
C LYS A 65 -11.24 9.84 23.80
N GLU A 66 -12.40 9.22 23.72
CA GLU A 66 -12.71 8.21 22.70
C GLU A 66 -12.71 8.81 21.30
N GLN A 67 -13.31 9.99 21.13
CA GLN A 67 -13.34 10.71 19.86
C GLN A 67 -11.92 11.10 19.41
N PHE A 68 -11.10 11.62 20.33
CA PHE A 68 -9.70 11.94 20.01
C PHE A 68 -8.89 10.70 19.67
N ALA A 69 -9.09 9.59 20.42
CA ALA A 69 -8.44 8.31 20.15
C ALA A 69 -8.82 7.75 18.78
N ALA A 70 -10.11 7.84 18.40
CA ALA A 70 -10.60 7.43 17.09
C ALA A 70 -10.04 8.31 15.96
N GLY A 71 -9.87 9.61 16.19
CA GLY A 71 -9.22 10.52 15.23
C GLY A 71 -7.75 10.17 15.00
N ILE A 72 -7.00 9.87 16.05
CA ILE A 72 -5.62 9.37 15.91
C ILE A 72 -5.61 8.05 15.12
N ASP A 73 -6.53 7.12 15.39
CA ASP A 73 -6.62 5.87 14.63
C ASP A 73 -6.96 6.12 13.15
N SER A 74 -7.78 7.10 12.85
CA SER A 74 -8.08 7.53 11.49
C SER A 74 -6.84 8.07 10.79
N VAL A 75 -6.06 8.95 11.45
CA VAL A 75 -4.79 9.45 10.92
C VAL A 75 -3.83 8.29 10.61
N LEU A 76 -3.66 7.36 11.54
CA LEU A 76 -2.79 6.19 11.35
C LEU A 76 -3.28 5.28 10.20
N THR A 77 -4.58 5.08 10.10
CA THR A 77 -5.19 4.28 9.02
C THR A 77 -4.95 4.91 7.64
N ASN A 78 -4.90 6.24 7.54
CA ASN A 78 -4.57 6.93 6.28
C ASN A 78 -3.15 6.63 5.78
N PHE A 79 -2.26 6.15 6.62
CA PHE A 79 -0.93 5.64 6.25
C PHE A 79 -0.91 4.14 5.97
N GLY A 80 -2.07 3.48 5.94
CA GLY A 80 -2.16 2.03 5.77
C GLY A 80 -1.69 1.24 6.99
N ILE A 81 -1.64 1.87 8.16
CA ILE A 81 -1.33 1.21 9.43
C ILE A 81 -2.57 0.43 9.86
N LYS A 82 -2.43 -0.90 9.96
CA LYS A 82 -3.54 -1.79 10.33
C LYS A 82 -3.81 -1.71 11.82
N LYS A 83 -5.07 -1.94 12.22
CA LYS A 83 -5.48 -1.92 13.65
C LYS A 83 -4.68 -2.90 14.51
N GLU A 84 -4.29 -4.04 13.95
CA GLU A 84 -3.46 -5.04 14.62
C GLU A 84 -2.03 -4.58 14.96
N TRP A 85 -1.57 -3.49 14.33
CA TRP A 85 -0.27 -2.87 14.60
C TRP A 85 -0.36 -1.73 15.63
N ILE A 86 -1.57 -1.47 16.13
CA ILE A 86 -1.85 -0.46 17.15
C ILE A 86 -2.30 -1.20 18.40
N SER A 87 -1.60 -1.00 19.51
CA SER A 87 -1.94 -1.61 20.79
C SER A 87 -1.98 -0.58 21.91
N SER A 88 -2.83 -0.81 22.88
CA SER A 88 -2.85 -0.04 24.13
C SER A 88 -2.19 -0.85 25.24
N PRO A 89 -1.52 -0.23 26.22
CA PRO A 89 -0.92 -0.95 27.36
C PRO A 89 -1.93 -1.80 28.15
N ALA A 90 -3.22 -1.43 28.12
CA ALA A 90 -4.29 -2.21 28.72
C ALA A 90 -4.48 -3.58 28.06
N ASP A 91 -4.25 -3.68 26.74
CA ASP A 91 -4.35 -4.91 25.96
C ASP A 91 -3.21 -5.88 26.28
N ILE A 92 -2.05 -5.33 26.68
CA ILE A 92 -0.84 -6.10 27.03
C ILE A 92 -0.94 -6.68 28.45
N LYS A 93 -1.67 -6.03 29.36
CA LYS A 93 -1.80 -6.47 30.76
C LYS A 93 -2.64 -7.72 30.98
N ASN A 94 -3.37 -8.19 29.98
CA ASN A 94 -4.05 -9.49 30.05
C ASN A 94 -3.11 -10.70 29.90
N SER A 95 -1.82 -10.48 29.64
CA SER A 95 -0.76 -11.48 29.70
C SER A 95 0.17 -11.23 30.89
N LYS A 96 -0.28 -11.70 32.08
CA LYS A 96 0.56 -11.95 33.28
C LYS A 96 1.47 -10.83 33.78
N SER A 97 0.94 -9.81 34.47
CA SER A 97 1.68 -9.23 35.60
C SER A 97 0.73 -8.54 36.58
N LYS A 98 0.88 -8.91 37.88
CA LYS A 98 0.07 -8.45 39.00
C LYS A 98 0.55 -7.11 39.63
N ASP A 99 1.30 -6.29 38.91
CA ASP A 99 1.76 -5.02 39.43
C ASP A 99 0.84 -3.88 38.97
N LYS A 100 -0.14 -3.58 39.80
CA LYS A 100 -0.96 -2.37 39.72
C LYS A 100 -0.12 -1.19 40.22
N SER A 101 0.62 -0.51 39.34
CA SER A 101 0.95 0.88 39.57
C SER A 101 -0.32 1.71 39.41
N PRO A 102 -0.66 2.59 40.36
CA PRO A 102 -1.82 3.45 40.21
C PRO A 102 -1.59 4.35 38.97
N ALA A 103 -2.45 4.21 37.96
CA ALA A 103 -2.43 5.07 36.80
C ALA A 103 -2.63 6.50 37.29
N ALA A 104 -1.70 7.38 36.99
CA ALA A 104 -1.80 8.79 37.34
C ALA A 104 -3.09 9.35 36.70
N GLU A 105 -3.91 9.99 37.48
CA GLU A 105 -5.27 10.46 37.15
C GLU A 105 -5.39 11.45 35.98
N SER A 106 -4.30 11.78 35.30
CA SER A 106 -4.26 12.79 34.25
C SER A 106 -4.01 12.26 32.83
N GLU A 107 -3.61 11.00 32.64
CA GLU A 107 -3.33 10.43 31.30
C GLU A 107 -4.62 9.89 30.66
N TRP A 108 -4.95 10.36 29.44
CA TRP A 108 -6.12 9.86 28.72
C TRP A 108 -5.88 8.45 28.20
N PHE A 109 -4.79 8.27 27.42
CA PHE A 109 -4.41 6.96 26.93
C PHE A 109 -2.95 6.96 26.42
N THR A 110 -2.39 5.78 26.34
CA THR A 110 -1.12 5.49 25.64
C THR A 110 -1.41 4.55 24.47
N LYS A 111 -0.78 4.81 23.32
CA LYS A 111 -0.80 3.91 22.15
C LYS A 111 0.61 3.50 21.78
N ASN A 112 0.80 2.23 21.48
CA ASN A 112 2.01 1.72 20.85
C ASN A 112 1.69 1.37 19.40
N VAL A 113 2.38 1.98 18.46
CA VAL A 113 2.15 1.87 17.03
C VAL A 113 3.39 1.27 16.39
N ILE A 114 3.23 0.14 15.73
CA ILE A 114 4.31 -0.46 14.95
C ILE A 114 4.11 -0.05 13.50
N ILE A 115 5.15 0.51 12.88
CA ILE A 115 5.13 0.94 11.49
C ILE A 115 6.16 0.16 10.66
N PRO A 116 5.89 -0.09 9.37
CA PRO A 116 6.86 -0.70 8.48
C PRO A 116 8.04 0.22 8.21
N ASN A 117 9.22 -0.36 7.96
CA ASN A 117 10.45 0.41 7.72
C ASN A 117 10.40 1.36 6.53
N GLU A 118 9.52 1.11 5.55
CA GLU A 118 9.35 2.02 4.40
C GLU A 118 8.51 3.27 4.70
N LEU A 119 7.88 3.34 5.87
CA LEU A 119 7.07 4.49 6.27
C LEU A 119 7.89 5.46 7.12
N SER A 120 7.88 6.72 6.72
CA SER A 120 8.58 7.78 7.45
C SER A 120 7.86 8.12 8.75
N THR A 121 8.54 7.99 9.89
CA THR A 121 8.03 8.47 11.18
C THR A 121 7.76 9.96 11.18
N ILE A 122 8.52 10.74 10.38
CA ILE A 122 8.35 12.20 10.28
C ILE A 122 6.99 12.54 9.67
N GLU A 123 6.57 11.83 8.61
CA GLU A 123 5.27 12.06 7.98
C GLU A 123 4.12 11.70 8.92
N VAL A 124 4.21 10.56 9.60
CA VAL A 124 3.20 10.13 10.58
C VAL A 124 3.10 11.13 11.74
N ASN A 125 4.27 11.57 12.26
CA ASN A 125 4.32 12.58 13.31
C ASN A 125 3.68 13.91 12.86
N ALA A 126 3.98 14.37 11.64
CA ALA A 126 3.44 15.62 11.12
C ALA A 126 1.89 15.60 11.07
N ASP A 127 1.31 14.51 10.57
CA ASP A 127 -0.16 14.39 10.49
C ASP A 127 -0.81 14.25 11.88
N ILE A 128 -0.21 13.49 12.81
CA ILE A 128 -0.69 13.42 14.20
C ILE A 128 -0.60 14.79 14.88
N THR A 129 0.49 15.53 14.66
CA THR A 129 0.68 16.88 15.20
C THR A 129 -0.35 17.85 14.63
N ALA A 130 -0.61 17.81 13.32
CA ALA A 130 -1.63 18.63 12.66
C ALA A 130 -3.03 18.34 13.23
N TYR A 131 -3.38 17.06 13.38
CA TYR A 131 -4.64 16.65 13.99
C TYR A 131 -4.76 17.13 15.45
N SER A 132 -3.70 16.93 16.26
CA SER A 132 -3.68 17.38 17.66
C SER A 132 -3.87 18.89 17.76
N LYS A 133 -3.19 19.65 16.89
CA LYS A 133 -3.30 21.11 16.83
C LYS A 133 -4.71 21.56 16.44
N SER A 134 -5.37 20.86 15.50
CA SER A 134 -6.77 21.16 15.15
C SER A 134 -7.75 20.89 16.30
N ALA A 135 -7.38 20.01 17.23
CA ALA A 135 -8.11 19.74 18.46
C ALA A 135 -7.69 20.69 19.62
N GLY A 136 -6.86 21.72 19.38
CA GLY A 136 -6.40 22.67 20.39
C GLY A 136 -5.35 22.11 21.36
N LEU A 137 -4.64 21.04 20.96
CA LEU A 137 -3.60 20.41 21.77
C LEU A 137 -2.20 20.64 21.17
N GLU A 138 -1.17 20.63 22.02
CA GLU A 138 0.22 20.74 21.62
C GLU A 138 0.89 19.38 21.62
N THR A 139 1.75 19.13 20.61
CA THR A 139 2.52 17.91 20.49
C THR A 139 4.00 18.19 20.62
N SER A 140 4.69 17.40 21.43
CA SER A 140 6.15 17.33 21.46
C SER A 140 6.61 15.93 21.06
N ALA A 141 7.67 15.86 20.27
CA ALA A 141 8.24 14.61 19.78
C ALA A 141 9.64 14.41 20.36
N ASN A 142 9.91 13.19 20.81
CA ASN A 142 11.24 12.76 21.22
C ASN A 142 11.65 11.54 20.36
N GLU A 143 12.72 11.69 19.59
CA GLU A 143 13.25 10.64 18.72
C GLU A 143 14.46 9.97 19.39
N ASP A 144 14.46 8.64 19.43
CA ASP A 144 15.64 7.87 19.79
C ASP A 144 16.62 7.88 18.60
N ILE A 145 17.83 8.36 18.84
CA ILE A 145 18.86 8.55 17.81
C ILE A 145 19.30 7.21 17.19
N ILE A 146 19.25 6.13 17.96
CA ILE A 146 19.75 4.82 17.56
C ILE A 146 18.67 4.03 16.83
N THR A 147 17.50 3.89 17.46
CA THR A 147 16.39 3.07 16.93
C THR A 147 15.51 3.80 15.93
N LYS A 148 15.59 5.15 15.91
CA LYS A 148 14.70 6.02 15.13
C LYS A 148 13.22 5.91 15.55
N ASP A 149 12.98 5.34 16.73
CA ASP A 149 11.66 5.29 17.32
C ASP A 149 11.27 6.68 17.82
N ILE A 150 9.99 7.03 17.72
CA ILE A 150 9.48 8.33 18.17
C ILE A 150 8.49 8.14 19.30
N THR A 151 8.63 8.93 20.34
CA THR A 151 7.62 9.10 21.38
C THR A 151 6.98 10.48 21.22
N LEU A 152 5.68 10.49 20.93
CA LEU A 152 4.89 11.72 20.88
C LEU A 152 4.17 11.91 22.22
N LEU A 153 4.28 13.12 22.77
CA LEU A 153 3.59 13.55 23.98
C LEU A 153 2.63 14.68 23.60
N ILE A 154 1.34 14.50 23.85
CA ILE A 154 0.30 15.46 23.49
C ILE A 154 -0.26 16.06 24.78
N ASN A 155 -0.23 17.39 24.88
CA ASN A 155 -0.54 18.15 26.07
C ASN A 155 -1.59 19.24 25.77
N LYS A 156 -2.18 19.79 26.82
CA LYS A 156 -2.89 21.06 26.72
C LYS A 156 -1.90 22.21 26.52
N PRO A 157 -2.24 23.22 25.71
CA PRO A 157 -1.46 24.47 25.69
C PRO A 157 -1.42 25.06 27.11
N ASP A 158 -0.36 25.80 27.44
CA ASP A 158 -0.14 26.52 28.69
C ASP A 158 -0.04 25.70 29.99
N THR A 159 0.08 24.39 29.91
CA THR A 159 0.38 23.61 31.11
C THR A 159 1.88 23.62 31.38
N ASN A 160 2.26 24.04 32.64
CA ASN A 160 3.63 23.89 33.11
C ASN A 160 4.18 22.53 32.71
N ARG A 161 5.35 22.49 32.08
CA ARG A 161 6.02 21.30 31.49
C ARG A 161 6.22 20.11 32.46
N SER A 162 5.88 20.30 33.73
CA SER A 162 5.95 19.27 34.78
C SER A 162 4.70 18.36 34.90
N LYS A 163 3.63 18.61 34.14
CA LYS A 163 2.43 17.76 34.17
C LYS A 163 2.57 16.60 33.20
N LEU A 164 2.04 15.45 33.62
CA LEU A 164 1.98 14.23 32.78
C LEU A 164 1.22 14.52 31.47
N PRO A 165 1.68 13.97 30.33
CA PRO A 165 1.00 14.18 29.04
C PRO A 165 -0.40 13.57 29.08
N LEU A 166 -1.34 14.19 28.35
CA LEU A 166 -2.69 13.64 28.18
C LEU A 166 -2.64 12.36 27.34
N VAL A 167 -1.85 12.37 26.27
CA VAL A 167 -1.71 11.23 25.36
C VAL A 167 -0.24 10.98 25.10
N LYS A 168 0.13 9.71 25.12
CA LYS A 168 1.45 9.23 24.74
C LYS A 168 1.32 8.26 23.55
N ILE A 169 2.07 8.50 22.49
CA ILE A 169 2.11 7.61 21.32
C ILE A 169 3.56 7.20 21.09
N ASN A 170 3.84 5.92 21.22
CA ASN A 170 5.15 5.33 20.90
C ASN A 170 5.09 4.74 19.50
N ILE A 171 5.91 5.22 18.58
CA ILE A 171 5.99 4.75 17.19
C ILE A 171 7.30 4.02 17.03
N THR A 172 7.25 2.74 16.70
CA THR A 172 8.41 1.87 16.53
C THR A 172 8.42 1.26 15.14
N HIS A 173 9.61 1.06 14.56
CA HIS A 173 9.77 0.42 13.26
C HIS A 173 9.82 -1.11 13.37
N SER A 174 9.36 -1.80 12.32
CA SER A 174 9.51 -3.24 12.19
C SER A 174 9.67 -3.67 10.72
N ASP A 175 10.63 -4.52 10.47
CA ASP A 175 10.84 -5.20 9.19
C ASP A 175 9.90 -6.39 8.97
N LYS A 176 9.22 -6.84 10.04
CA LYS A 176 8.30 -7.99 10.02
C LYS A 176 6.93 -7.65 9.43
N ILE A 177 6.57 -6.38 9.39
CA ILE A 177 5.29 -5.93 8.86
C ILE A 177 5.49 -5.17 7.55
N LYS A 178 4.54 -5.32 6.64
CA LYS A 178 4.54 -4.64 5.33
C LYS A 178 3.13 -4.16 5.02
N ARG A 179 3.04 -2.96 4.44
CA ARG A 179 1.78 -2.47 3.89
C ARG A 179 1.43 -3.25 2.61
N GLU A 180 0.15 -3.35 2.34
CA GLU A 180 -0.30 -3.82 1.03
C GLU A 180 0.00 -2.73 0.02
N THR A 181 0.90 -3.01 -0.92
CA THR A 181 1.33 -2.05 -1.92
C THR A 181 1.06 -2.58 -3.31
N ALA A 182 0.66 -1.68 -4.20
CA ALA A 182 0.58 -1.95 -5.63
C ALA A 182 1.28 -0.85 -6.40
N MET A 183 1.65 -1.15 -7.65
CA MET A 183 2.28 -0.22 -8.57
C MET A 183 1.29 0.17 -9.65
N PHE A 184 1.15 1.47 -9.87
CA PHE A 184 0.24 2.03 -10.84
C PHE A 184 1.01 2.84 -11.88
N CYS A 185 0.65 2.64 -13.14
CA CYS A 185 1.01 3.55 -14.21
C CYS A 185 -0.27 4.25 -14.67
N VAL A 186 -0.33 5.57 -14.44
CA VAL A 186 -1.45 6.40 -14.87
C VAL A 186 -1.01 7.22 -16.08
N ILE A 187 -1.76 7.07 -17.16
CA ILE A 187 -1.55 7.81 -18.43
C ILE A 187 -2.68 8.83 -18.56
N ILE A 188 -2.33 10.11 -18.66
CA ILE A 188 -3.28 11.19 -18.88
C ILE A 188 -3.38 11.45 -20.39
N ASN A 189 -4.59 11.32 -20.96
CA ASN A 189 -4.80 11.34 -22.41
C ASN A 189 -5.32 12.67 -22.96
N ASN A 190 -5.77 13.58 -22.12
CA ASN A 190 -6.45 14.81 -22.54
C ASN A 190 -5.69 16.10 -22.17
N ILE A 191 -4.36 16.08 -22.29
CA ILE A 191 -3.53 17.25 -21.96
C ILE A 191 -3.84 18.48 -22.79
N THR A 192 -4.40 18.30 -23.99
CA THR A 192 -4.84 19.38 -24.89
C THR A 192 -6.05 20.16 -24.41
N ASP A 193 -6.82 19.58 -23.48
CA ASP A 193 -8.00 20.26 -22.91
C ASP A 193 -7.62 21.36 -21.91
N TYR A 194 -6.33 21.41 -21.53
CA TYR A 194 -5.82 22.35 -20.55
C TYR A 194 -5.30 23.63 -21.21
N LYS A 195 -5.40 24.73 -20.48
CA LYS A 195 -4.72 25.96 -20.87
C LYS A 195 -3.21 25.80 -20.74
N PRO A 196 -2.39 26.51 -21.55
CA PRO A 196 -0.93 26.41 -21.48
C PRO A 196 -0.34 26.59 -20.07
N GLU A 197 -0.95 27.46 -19.24
CA GLU A 197 -0.49 27.70 -17.87
C GLU A 197 -0.76 26.50 -16.94
N ASP A 198 -1.87 25.80 -17.17
CA ASP A 198 -2.24 24.61 -16.40
C ASP A 198 -1.41 23.39 -16.83
N VAL A 199 -1.04 23.32 -18.12
CA VAL A 199 -0.09 22.30 -18.62
C VAL A 199 1.25 22.41 -17.89
N ASP A 200 1.74 23.63 -17.64
CA ASP A 200 2.97 23.82 -16.87
C ASP A 200 2.87 23.24 -15.46
N ARG A 201 1.73 23.42 -14.79
CA ARG A 201 1.50 22.83 -13.45
C ARG A 201 1.50 21.30 -13.48
N LEU A 202 0.87 20.72 -14.52
CA LEU A 202 0.85 19.26 -14.70
C LEU A 202 2.24 18.71 -14.97
N ILE A 203 2.98 19.32 -15.85
CA ILE A 203 4.31 18.90 -16.28
C ILE A 203 5.34 19.11 -15.16
N LEU A 204 5.28 20.22 -14.43
CA LEU A 204 6.19 20.53 -13.32
C LEU A 204 5.83 19.73 -12.05
N ASN A 205 4.64 19.18 -11.99
CA ASN A 205 4.24 18.34 -10.88
C ASN A 205 5.20 17.15 -10.74
N LYS A 206 5.65 16.88 -9.52
CA LYS A 206 6.51 15.73 -9.19
C LYS A 206 5.81 14.38 -9.31
N SER A 207 4.53 14.37 -9.72
CA SER A 207 3.79 13.15 -9.94
C SER A 207 4.37 12.35 -11.09
N GLU A 208 4.47 11.06 -10.88
CA GLU A 208 5.01 10.10 -11.82
C GLU A 208 3.91 9.63 -12.76
N PHE A 209 3.37 10.55 -13.57
CA PHE A 209 2.39 10.24 -14.62
C PHE A 209 3.06 10.20 -15.99
N SER A 210 2.48 9.45 -16.89
CA SER A 210 2.79 9.52 -18.31
C SER A 210 1.70 10.31 -19.02
N TYR A 211 2.03 10.93 -20.14
CA TYR A 211 1.12 11.79 -20.88
C TYR A 211 1.06 11.38 -22.34
N VAL A 212 -0.16 11.45 -22.89
CA VAL A 212 -0.33 11.28 -24.34
C VAL A 212 0.07 12.58 -25.01
N PHE A 213 0.99 12.45 -25.96
CA PHE A 213 1.52 13.56 -26.73
C PHE A 213 0.51 13.99 -27.80
N PRO A 214 0.13 15.27 -27.86
CA PRO A 214 -0.74 15.76 -28.90
C PRO A 214 -0.01 15.82 -30.25
N ARG A 215 -0.67 15.40 -31.32
CA ARG A 215 -0.10 15.38 -32.67
C ARG A 215 -0.57 16.51 -33.56
N ASN A 216 -1.57 17.28 -33.13
CA ASN A 216 -2.10 18.38 -33.90
C ASN A 216 -1.12 19.56 -33.93
N LEU A 217 -0.98 20.20 -35.05
CA LEU A 217 -0.12 21.38 -35.22
C LEU A 217 -0.60 22.59 -34.39
N ASP A 218 -1.87 22.64 -34.07
CA ASP A 218 -2.46 23.68 -33.22
C ASP A 218 -1.95 23.63 -31.78
N ASP A 219 -1.39 22.46 -31.35
CA ASP A 219 -0.89 22.21 -30.01
C ASP A 219 0.63 22.39 -29.89
N ILE A 220 1.29 23.08 -30.81
CA ILE A 220 2.75 23.18 -30.89
C ILE A 220 3.41 23.71 -29.62
N ASP A 221 2.76 24.61 -28.90
CA ASP A 221 3.24 25.16 -27.64
C ASP A 221 3.22 24.08 -26.54
N ILE A 222 2.16 23.28 -26.47
CA ILE A 222 2.06 22.15 -25.55
C ILE A 222 3.08 21.07 -25.89
N GLN A 223 3.23 20.75 -27.19
CA GLN A 223 4.25 19.80 -27.67
C GLN A 223 5.64 20.21 -27.23
N ASN A 224 6.03 21.47 -27.45
CA ASN A 224 7.33 22.00 -27.05
C ASN A 224 7.55 21.92 -25.54
N LYS A 225 6.56 22.27 -24.72
CA LYS A 225 6.61 22.15 -23.27
C LYS A 225 6.83 20.70 -22.84
N MET A 226 6.10 19.77 -23.42
CA MET A 226 6.21 18.35 -23.10
C MET A 226 7.60 17.80 -23.46
N LEU A 227 8.12 18.11 -24.65
CA LEU A 227 9.44 17.68 -25.09
C LEU A 227 10.57 18.19 -24.19
N HIS A 228 10.44 19.39 -23.63
CA HIS A 228 11.43 19.98 -22.73
C HIS A 228 11.27 19.49 -21.27
N SER A 229 10.14 18.90 -20.90
CA SER A 229 9.82 18.55 -19.51
C SER A 229 10.54 17.31 -18.98
N LYS A 230 11.13 16.49 -19.82
CA LYS A 230 11.68 15.16 -19.51
C LYS A 230 10.64 14.18 -18.95
N LYS A 231 9.34 14.48 -19.13
CA LYS A 231 8.26 13.55 -18.76
C LYS A 231 8.18 12.41 -19.76
N ASP A 232 7.65 11.28 -19.30
CA ASP A 232 7.42 10.14 -20.15
C ASP A 232 6.24 10.41 -21.08
N ILE A 233 6.51 10.44 -22.38
CA ILE A 233 5.59 10.85 -23.43
C ILE A 233 5.23 9.63 -24.25
N LEU A 234 3.93 9.43 -24.45
CA LEU A 234 3.38 8.35 -25.27
C LEU A 234 2.58 8.93 -26.43
N ILE A 235 2.55 8.22 -27.54
CA ILE A 235 1.70 8.61 -28.68
C ILE A 235 0.60 7.58 -28.89
N ASN A 236 -0.65 8.06 -28.99
CA ASN A 236 -1.79 7.24 -29.38
C ASN A 236 -1.84 7.03 -30.87
N LEU A 237 -1.99 5.78 -31.31
CA LEU A 237 -2.14 5.39 -32.69
C LEU A 237 -3.39 4.53 -32.86
N SER A 238 -4.26 4.97 -33.74
CA SER A 238 -5.52 4.28 -34.03
C SER A 238 -5.33 3.16 -35.04
N VAL A 239 -6.03 2.05 -34.79
CA VAL A 239 -6.06 0.91 -35.71
C VAL A 239 -7.51 0.63 -36.12
N GLY A 240 -7.82 0.80 -37.40
CA GLY A 240 -9.14 0.57 -37.99
C GLY A 240 -9.32 -0.84 -38.58
N ALA A 241 -10.56 -1.25 -38.75
CA ALA A 241 -10.90 -2.54 -39.33
C ALA A 241 -10.62 -2.63 -40.85
N GLY A 242 -10.71 -1.52 -41.56
CA GLY A 242 -10.45 -1.38 -42.98
C GLY A 242 -11.42 -0.40 -43.65
N GLY A 243 -10.96 0.21 -44.73
CA GLY A 243 -11.79 1.21 -45.47
C GLY A 243 -11.90 2.59 -44.81
N ASN A 244 -11.47 2.74 -43.56
CA ASN A 244 -11.42 4.02 -42.88
C ASN A 244 -10.02 4.63 -43.06
N TYR A 245 -9.95 5.73 -43.76
CA TYR A 245 -8.69 6.42 -44.09
C TYR A 245 -8.21 7.34 -42.97
N ASP A 246 -9.05 7.59 -41.97
CA ASP A 246 -8.75 8.49 -40.85
C ASP A 246 -7.97 7.78 -39.70
N THR A 247 -7.66 6.53 -39.85
CA THR A 247 -6.88 5.76 -38.87
C THR A 247 -5.40 5.69 -39.24
N ASP A 248 -4.52 5.68 -38.22
CA ASP A 248 -3.08 5.58 -38.41
C ASP A 248 -2.68 4.27 -39.08
N PHE A 249 -3.36 3.18 -38.71
CA PHE A 249 -3.23 1.85 -39.31
C PHE A 249 -4.60 1.25 -39.58
N ASN A 250 -4.68 0.29 -40.50
CA ASN A 250 -5.92 -0.46 -40.69
C ASN A 250 -5.62 -1.92 -41.11
N SER A 251 -6.64 -2.76 -40.97
CA SER A 251 -6.56 -4.21 -41.21
C SER A 251 -6.33 -4.61 -42.67
N SER A 252 -6.48 -3.68 -43.61
CA SER A 252 -6.27 -3.93 -45.06
C SER A 252 -4.83 -3.65 -45.50
N MET A 253 -3.99 -3.07 -44.64
CA MET A 253 -2.59 -2.80 -44.94
C MET A 253 -1.80 -4.11 -45.00
N ASP A 254 -0.97 -4.21 -46.00
CA ASP A 254 0.04 -5.26 -46.10
C ASP A 254 1.25 -4.97 -45.18
N GLU A 255 2.06 -5.98 -44.93
CA GLU A 255 3.24 -5.84 -44.05
C GLU A 255 4.22 -4.76 -44.54
N LYS A 256 4.35 -4.57 -45.86
CA LYS A 256 5.22 -3.56 -46.42
C LYS A 256 4.74 -2.15 -46.08
N THR A 257 3.46 -1.91 -46.25
CA THR A 257 2.81 -0.62 -45.90
C THR A 257 2.91 -0.34 -44.40
N VAL A 258 2.67 -1.34 -43.54
CA VAL A 258 2.86 -1.21 -42.09
C VAL A 258 4.31 -0.82 -41.77
N ARG A 259 5.29 -1.50 -42.37
CA ARG A 259 6.72 -1.19 -42.17
C ARG A 259 7.08 0.25 -42.60
N GLU A 260 6.61 0.68 -43.77
CA GLU A 260 6.85 2.01 -44.26
C GLU A 260 6.24 3.09 -43.35
N ARG A 261 5.02 2.87 -42.86
CA ARG A 261 4.37 3.78 -41.89
C ARG A 261 5.08 3.84 -40.56
N VAL A 262 5.48 2.70 -40.01
CA VAL A 262 6.28 2.67 -38.77
C VAL A 262 7.60 3.40 -38.97
N LYS A 263 8.28 3.19 -40.09
CA LYS A 263 9.52 3.90 -40.41
C LYS A 263 9.31 5.42 -40.52
N SER A 264 8.25 5.88 -41.20
CA SER A 264 7.90 7.29 -41.28
C SER A 264 7.65 7.85 -39.88
N PHE A 265 6.85 7.17 -39.08
CA PHE A 265 6.55 7.56 -37.69
C PHE A 265 7.84 7.74 -36.86
N THR A 266 8.80 6.80 -36.96
CA THR A 266 10.07 6.91 -36.21
C THR A 266 10.95 8.07 -36.67
N THR A 267 10.79 8.52 -37.92
CA THR A 267 11.46 9.71 -38.47
C THR A 267 10.80 10.99 -37.95
N ASP A 268 9.47 11.01 -37.88
CA ASP A 268 8.69 12.18 -37.45
C ASP A 268 8.77 12.38 -35.93
N PHE A 269 8.87 11.28 -35.16
CA PHE A 269 8.90 11.29 -33.70
C PHE A 269 10.13 10.54 -33.14
N PRO A 270 11.36 11.00 -33.37
CA PRO A 270 12.58 10.28 -33.04
C PRO A 270 12.84 10.12 -31.51
N THR A 271 12.17 10.93 -30.69
CA THR A 271 12.33 10.93 -29.22
C THR A 271 11.28 10.06 -28.50
N VAL A 272 10.28 9.57 -29.22
CA VAL A 272 9.20 8.77 -28.63
C VAL A 272 9.66 7.33 -28.45
N GLY A 273 9.68 6.87 -27.21
CA GLY A 273 10.05 5.50 -26.85
C GLY A 273 8.86 4.55 -26.66
N THR A 274 7.63 5.07 -26.71
CA THR A 274 6.42 4.28 -26.41
C THR A 274 5.23 4.76 -27.25
N VAL A 275 4.49 3.80 -27.79
CA VAL A 275 3.20 4.05 -28.49
C VAL A 275 2.08 3.25 -27.85
N ILE A 276 0.87 3.77 -27.90
CA ILE A 276 -0.34 3.10 -27.51
C ILE A 276 -1.12 2.75 -28.78
N LEU A 277 -1.40 1.47 -29.00
CA LEU A 277 -2.25 1.01 -30.08
C LEU A 277 -3.67 0.77 -29.56
N TYR A 278 -4.61 1.57 -30.00
CA TYR A 278 -6.02 1.38 -29.64
C TYR A 278 -6.86 1.03 -30.86
N LYS A 279 -7.88 0.18 -30.61
CA LYS A 279 -8.84 -0.17 -31.65
C LYS A 279 -9.82 0.98 -31.86
N ALA A 280 -9.83 1.54 -33.07
CA ALA A 280 -10.84 2.53 -33.44
C ALA A 280 -12.21 1.87 -33.66
N GLU A 281 -12.23 0.58 -34.02
CA GLU A 281 -13.42 -0.22 -34.34
C GLU A 281 -13.31 -1.60 -33.69
N ALA A 282 -14.46 -2.18 -33.30
CA ALA A 282 -14.50 -3.48 -32.62
C ALA A 282 -13.99 -4.64 -33.50
N GLU A 283 -14.15 -4.53 -34.82
CA GLU A 283 -13.82 -5.55 -35.82
C GLU A 283 -12.33 -5.69 -36.10
N VAL A 284 -11.48 -4.83 -35.52
CA VAL A 284 -10.03 -4.92 -35.68
C VAL A 284 -9.51 -6.27 -35.17
N ARG A 285 -8.92 -7.04 -36.08
CA ARG A 285 -8.36 -8.35 -35.73
C ARG A 285 -7.12 -8.22 -34.85
N PRO A 286 -6.98 -8.99 -33.76
CA PRO A 286 -5.84 -8.95 -32.88
C PRO A 286 -4.49 -9.13 -33.59
N GLN A 287 -4.44 -9.97 -34.65
CA GLN A 287 -3.21 -10.23 -35.41
C GLN A 287 -2.64 -8.98 -36.05
N VAL A 288 -3.49 -8.04 -36.49
CA VAL A 288 -3.03 -6.76 -37.08
C VAL A 288 -2.28 -5.95 -36.05
N ILE A 289 -2.83 -5.85 -34.83
CA ILE A 289 -2.19 -5.13 -33.71
C ILE A 289 -0.85 -5.79 -33.38
N GLU A 290 -0.80 -7.13 -33.34
CA GLU A 290 0.48 -7.86 -33.11
C GLU A 290 1.51 -7.58 -34.18
N THR A 291 1.11 -7.54 -35.45
CA THR A 291 2.02 -7.23 -36.59
C THR A 291 2.59 -5.82 -36.46
N ILE A 292 1.72 -4.82 -36.15
CA ILE A 292 2.15 -3.44 -35.96
C ILE A 292 3.10 -3.33 -34.75
N ALA A 293 2.76 -3.99 -33.64
CA ALA A 293 3.57 -4.00 -32.42
C ALA A 293 4.96 -4.64 -32.67
N ALA A 294 5.00 -5.74 -33.41
CA ALA A 294 6.26 -6.40 -33.79
C ALA A 294 7.13 -5.48 -34.64
N GLU A 295 6.54 -4.70 -35.55
CA GLU A 295 7.29 -3.76 -36.38
C GLU A 295 7.87 -2.60 -35.55
N PHE A 296 7.11 -1.99 -34.63
CA PHE A 296 7.62 -0.97 -33.69
C PHE A 296 8.77 -1.48 -32.81
N SER A 297 8.68 -2.75 -32.39
CA SER A 297 9.71 -3.37 -31.55
C SER A 297 11.08 -3.44 -32.23
N LYS A 298 11.13 -3.50 -33.57
CA LYS A 298 12.39 -3.46 -34.34
C LYS A 298 13.15 -2.13 -34.19
N TYR A 299 12.43 -1.07 -33.84
CA TYR A 299 12.96 0.27 -33.61
C TYR A 299 13.14 0.57 -32.11
N ASN A 300 13.05 -0.44 -31.24
CA ASN A 300 13.11 -0.30 -29.79
C ASN A 300 11.97 0.58 -29.20
N ILE A 301 10.87 0.73 -29.92
CA ILE A 301 9.68 1.42 -29.44
C ILE A 301 8.79 0.42 -28.72
N ARG A 302 8.46 0.71 -27.49
CA ARG A 302 7.53 -0.09 -26.69
C ARG A 302 6.11 0.13 -27.16
N VAL A 303 5.32 -0.93 -27.09
CA VAL A 303 3.91 -0.89 -27.48
C VAL A 303 3.05 -1.25 -26.29
N ILE A 304 2.09 -0.39 -25.98
CA ILE A 304 0.97 -0.67 -25.08
C ILE A 304 -0.24 -0.96 -25.97
N LYS A 305 -0.86 -2.10 -25.76
CA LYS A 305 -2.12 -2.43 -26.43
C LYS A 305 -3.28 -2.02 -25.55
N ASP A 306 -4.43 -1.73 -26.14
CA ASP A 306 -5.66 -1.44 -25.42
C ASP A 306 -6.01 -2.53 -24.40
N SER A 307 -5.74 -3.80 -24.74
CA SER A 307 -5.92 -4.95 -23.85
C SER A 307 -4.99 -4.96 -22.62
N ASP A 308 -3.88 -4.26 -22.66
CA ASP A 308 -2.90 -4.19 -21.56
C ASP A 308 -3.30 -3.16 -20.50
N MET A 309 -4.26 -2.31 -20.84
CA MET A 309 -4.77 -1.28 -19.97
C MET A 309 -5.99 -1.74 -19.19
N THR A 310 -6.07 -1.32 -17.94
CA THR A 310 -7.23 -1.58 -17.07
C THR A 310 -8.17 -0.39 -17.15
N GLN A 311 -9.40 -0.63 -17.58
CA GLN A 311 -10.45 0.35 -17.49
C GLN A 311 -10.95 0.41 -16.05
N LEU A 312 -10.80 1.55 -15.38
CA LEU A 312 -11.16 1.74 -13.98
C LEU A 312 -12.51 2.46 -13.80
N LEU A 313 -12.97 3.19 -14.79
CA LEU A 313 -14.22 3.90 -14.75
C LEU A 313 -15.14 3.43 -15.88
N THR A 314 -16.39 3.24 -15.59
CA THR A 314 -17.45 3.15 -16.60
C THR A 314 -17.75 4.55 -17.13
N LYS A 315 -18.43 4.65 -18.28
CA LYS A 315 -18.83 5.96 -18.84
C LYS A 315 -19.65 6.79 -17.85
N ALA A 316 -20.58 6.17 -17.13
CA ALA A 316 -21.42 6.85 -16.14
C ALA A 316 -20.60 7.34 -14.92
N GLU A 317 -19.60 6.57 -14.47
CA GLU A 317 -18.70 6.97 -13.38
C GLU A 317 -17.76 8.09 -13.81
N ASP A 318 -17.31 8.09 -15.07
CA ASP A 318 -16.44 9.13 -15.63
C ASP A 318 -17.14 10.49 -15.75
N GLU A 319 -18.46 10.48 -15.93
CA GLU A 319 -19.32 11.68 -15.98
C GLU A 319 -19.82 12.11 -14.58
N SER A 320 -19.49 11.39 -13.51
CA SER A 320 -19.98 11.67 -12.16
C SER A 320 -19.18 12.76 -11.44
N LYS A 321 -19.82 13.47 -10.50
CA LYS A 321 -19.16 14.47 -9.66
C LYS A 321 -18.10 13.85 -8.72
N ASP A 322 -18.29 12.59 -8.33
CA ASP A 322 -17.41 11.86 -7.42
C ASP A 322 -16.38 10.99 -8.17
N LYS A 323 -16.17 11.28 -9.45
CA LYS A 323 -15.30 10.54 -10.37
C LYS A 323 -13.99 10.11 -9.74
N TYR A 324 -13.27 11.00 -9.08
CA TYR A 324 -11.92 10.69 -8.56
C TYR A 324 -11.95 9.87 -7.29
N THR A 325 -12.98 10.04 -6.46
CA THR A 325 -13.20 9.16 -5.29
C THR A 325 -13.53 7.74 -5.73
N VAL A 326 -14.38 7.60 -6.76
CA VAL A 326 -14.71 6.30 -7.38
C VAL A 326 -13.46 5.70 -8.04
N LEU A 327 -12.69 6.50 -8.78
CA LEU A 327 -11.42 6.09 -9.38
C LEU A 327 -10.46 5.52 -8.31
N ALA A 328 -10.26 6.25 -7.22
CA ALA A 328 -9.38 5.82 -6.13
C ALA A 328 -9.88 4.52 -5.46
N ALA A 329 -11.20 4.37 -5.28
CA ALA A 329 -11.78 3.13 -4.77
C ALA A 329 -11.55 1.95 -5.74
N ASN A 330 -11.78 2.17 -7.04
CA ASN A 330 -11.56 1.15 -8.07
C ASN A 330 -10.07 0.78 -8.21
N MET A 331 -9.15 1.75 -8.06
CA MET A 331 -7.71 1.48 -7.98
C MET A 331 -7.37 0.56 -6.81
N LYS A 332 -7.91 0.79 -5.60
CA LYS A 332 -7.72 -0.07 -4.43
C LYS A 332 -8.27 -1.47 -4.67
N ASN A 333 -9.48 -1.57 -5.20
CA ASN A 333 -10.11 -2.86 -5.50
C ASN A 333 -9.30 -3.66 -6.53
N ARG A 334 -8.80 -2.99 -7.56
CA ARG A 334 -7.96 -3.62 -8.58
C ARG A 334 -6.60 -4.04 -8.01
N ALA A 335 -6.01 -3.21 -7.14
CA ALA A 335 -4.76 -3.52 -6.46
C ALA A 335 -4.83 -4.79 -5.60
N ALA A 336 -5.98 -5.10 -5.02
CA ALA A 336 -6.20 -6.34 -4.29
C ALA A 336 -6.18 -7.58 -5.21
N GLN A 337 -6.51 -7.42 -6.50
CA GLN A 337 -6.53 -8.49 -7.50
C GLN A 337 -5.22 -8.59 -8.29
N SER A 338 -4.64 -7.43 -8.62
CA SER A 338 -3.40 -7.33 -9.39
C SER A 338 -2.53 -6.25 -8.78
N ARG A 339 -1.34 -6.62 -8.34
CA ARG A 339 -0.41 -5.69 -7.67
C ARG A 339 0.25 -4.69 -8.62
N SER A 340 -0.01 -4.79 -9.90
CA SER A 340 0.50 -3.84 -10.89
C SER A 340 -0.47 -3.73 -12.07
N PHE A 341 -0.78 -2.50 -12.50
CA PHE A 341 -1.58 -2.27 -13.69
C PHE A 341 -1.34 -0.89 -14.30
N ILE A 342 -1.73 -0.78 -15.57
CA ILE A 342 -1.68 0.44 -16.35
C ILE A 342 -3.11 0.89 -16.57
N THR A 343 -3.37 2.17 -16.42
CA THR A 343 -4.66 2.79 -16.72
C THR A 343 -4.48 4.09 -17.48
N MET A 344 -5.40 4.38 -18.40
CA MET A 344 -5.46 5.64 -19.11
C MET A 344 -6.73 6.36 -18.70
N ILE A 345 -6.62 7.64 -18.38
CA ILE A 345 -7.72 8.45 -17.87
C ILE A 345 -7.72 9.84 -18.48
N SER A 346 -8.91 10.42 -18.56
CA SER A 346 -9.09 11.85 -18.80
C SER A 346 -9.27 12.55 -17.45
N VAL A 347 -8.55 13.63 -17.25
CA VAL A 347 -8.62 14.42 -16.02
C VAL A 347 -9.22 15.79 -16.37
N ASP A 348 -10.33 16.15 -15.74
CA ASP A 348 -10.99 17.41 -16.01
C ASP A 348 -10.14 18.58 -15.49
N LYS A 349 -9.96 19.60 -16.35
CA LYS A 349 -9.10 20.76 -16.04
C LYS A 349 -9.46 21.46 -14.73
N ASP A 350 -10.75 21.59 -14.43
CA ASP A 350 -11.24 22.29 -13.23
C ASP A 350 -11.19 21.41 -11.96
N SER A 351 -10.93 20.11 -12.12
CA SER A 351 -10.94 19.10 -11.05
C SER A 351 -9.57 18.44 -10.84
N PHE A 352 -8.51 18.99 -11.43
CA PHE A 352 -7.16 18.42 -11.29
C PHE A 352 -6.71 18.32 -9.83
N SER A 353 -7.04 19.32 -9.01
CA SER A 353 -6.71 19.30 -7.58
C SER A 353 -7.36 18.09 -6.89
N SER A 354 -8.64 17.84 -7.14
CA SER A 354 -9.36 16.71 -6.55
C SER A 354 -8.77 15.36 -6.99
N PHE A 355 -8.41 15.23 -8.25
CA PHE A 355 -7.68 14.07 -8.75
C PHE A 355 -6.35 13.88 -8.02
N TYR A 356 -5.57 14.96 -7.93
CA TYR A 356 -4.26 14.91 -7.29
C TYR A 356 -4.34 14.57 -5.80
N ASP A 357 -5.32 15.11 -5.10
CA ASP A 357 -5.56 14.82 -3.67
C ASP A 357 -5.84 13.33 -3.44
N GLU A 358 -6.66 12.70 -4.29
CA GLU A 358 -6.90 11.26 -4.21
C GLU A 358 -5.64 10.43 -4.51
N ILE A 359 -4.84 10.85 -5.48
CA ILE A 359 -3.54 10.21 -5.75
C ILE A 359 -2.61 10.33 -4.52
N MET A 360 -2.55 11.49 -3.88
CA MET A 360 -1.75 11.70 -2.68
C MET A 360 -2.23 10.85 -1.51
N ARG A 361 -3.56 10.67 -1.36
CA ARG A 361 -4.13 9.74 -0.37
C ARG A 361 -3.71 8.29 -0.65
N LEU A 362 -3.73 7.87 -1.91
CA LEU A 362 -3.26 6.54 -2.30
C LEU A 362 -1.75 6.37 -2.03
N LYS A 363 -0.94 7.38 -2.30
CA LYS A 363 0.50 7.37 -1.97
C LYS A 363 0.73 7.25 -0.46
N LYS A 364 0.00 7.97 0.37
CA LYS A 364 0.05 7.82 1.83
C LYS A 364 -0.26 6.39 2.29
N LEU A 365 -1.23 5.74 1.68
CA LEU A 365 -1.56 4.33 1.94
C LEU A 365 -0.44 3.35 1.54
N GLY A 366 0.55 3.81 0.76
CA GLY A 366 1.70 3.00 0.33
C GLY A 366 1.67 2.57 -1.13
N TYR A 367 0.62 2.95 -1.89
CA TYR A 367 0.59 2.70 -3.33
C TYR A 367 1.63 3.54 -4.06
N LYS A 368 2.25 2.96 -5.08
CA LYS A 368 3.34 3.59 -5.83
C LYS A 368 2.88 3.91 -7.23
N PHE A 369 3.16 5.13 -7.65
CA PHE A 369 2.86 5.62 -8.98
C PHE A 369 4.17 5.79 -9.74
N TYR A 370 4.19 5.36 -10.99
CA TYR A 370 5.37 5.42 -11.85
C TYR A 370 4.97 5.89 -13.24
N SER A 371 5.86 6.60 -13.92
CA SER A 371 5.77 6.78 -15.36
C SER A 371 5.83 5.42 -16.06
N PHE A 372 5.37 5.32 -17.30
CA PHE A 372 5.34 4.03 -18.00
C PHE A 372 6.75 3.42 -18.15
N ALA A 373 7.73 4.24 -18.43
CA ALA A 373 9.12 3.79 -18.55
C ALA A 373 9.66 3.20 -17.24
N GLU A 374 9.41 3.88 -16.12
CA GLU A 374 9.79 3.39 -14.78
C GLU A 374 8.95 2.19 -14.34
N PHE A 375 7.65 2.23 -14.62
CA PHE A 375 6.72 1.15 -14.29
C PHE A 375 7.17 -0.17 -14.93
N THR A 376 7.52 -0.16 -16.22
CA THR A 376 7.97 -1.38 -16.90
C THR A 376 9.26 -1.94 -16.31
N ALA A 377 10.21 -1.08 -15.98
CA ALA A 377 11.45 -1.49 -15.32
C ALA A 377 11.19 -2.06 -13.92
N LYS A 378 10.37 -1.38 -13.12
CA LYS A 378 10.02 -1.79 -11.76
C LYS A 378 9.14 -3.03 -11.72
N ARG A 379 8.24 -3.18 -12.67
CA ARG A 379 7.36 -4.35 -12.76
C ARG A 379 8.18 -5.62 -12.96
N THR A 380 9.15 -5.61 -13.87
CA THR A 380 10.01 -6.77 -14.10
C THR A 380 10.81 -7.14 -12.83
N GLU A 381 11.35 -6.13 -12.12
CA GLU A 381 12.04 -6.36 -10.85
C GLU A 381 11.10 -6.92 -9.76
N PHE A 382 9.89 -6.41 -9.70
CA PHE A 382 8.89 -6.83 -8.73
C PHE A 382 8.40 -8.26 -8.98
N GLU A 383 8.06 -8.58 -10.22
CA GLU A 383 7.63 -9.94 -10.63
C GLU A 383 8.71 -10.98 -10.32
N LYS A 384 9.96 -10.65 -10.58
CA LYS A 384 11.09 -11.50 -10.21
C LYS A 384 11.19 -11.73 -8.70
N LYS A 385 11.06 -10.68 -7.91
CA LYS A 385 11.08 -10.80 -6.43
C LYS A 385 9.89 -11.59 -5.88
N GLU A 386 8.71 -11.44 -6.47
CA GLU A 386 7.54 -12.24 -6.09
C GLU A 386 7.74 -13.73 -6.41
N GLN A 387 8.27 -14.04 -7.59
CA GLN A 387 8.59 -15.42 -7.94
C GLN A 387 9.59 -16.04 -6.96
N GLU A 388 10.68 -15.33 -6.64
CA GLU A 388 11.67 -15.79 -5.66
C GLU A 388 11.07 -15.99 -4.26
N GLN A 389 10.16 -15.11 -3.83
CA GLN A 389 9.46 -15.26 -2.56
C GLN A 389 8.49 -16.43 -2.56
N GLN A 390 7.76 -16.62 -3.64
CA GLN A 390 6.84 -17.73 -3.79
C GLN A 390 7.57 -19.08 -3.80
N GLU A 391 8.69 -19.15 -4.49
CA GLU A 391 9.55 -20.35 -4.49
C GLU A 391 10.08 -20.66 -3.08
N LYS A 392 10.53 -19.64 -2.33
CA LYS A 392 10.97 -19.80 -0.93
C LYS A 392 9.85 -20.32 -0.04
N MET A 393 8.65 -19.72 -0.13
CA MET A 393 7.49 -20.18 0.63
C MET A 393 7.08 -21.60 0.28
N ASN A 394 7.10 -21.96 -1.00
CA ASN A 394 6.79 -23.32 -1.46
C ASN A 394 7.83 -24.33 -0.95
N ALA A 395 9.12 -23.97 -0.97
CA ALA A 395 10.19 -24.80 -0.45
C ALA A 395 10.07 -25.00 1.07
N GLU A 396 9.71 -23.96 1.82
CA GLU A 396 9.49 -24.04 3.27
C GLU A 396 8.27 -24.90 3.61
N LYS A 397 7.16 -24.71 2.88
CA LYS A 397 5.97 -25.56 3.02
C LYS A 397 6.27 -27.03 2.75
N LEU A 398 7.07 -27.32 1.72
CA LEU A 398 7.48 -28.68 1.40
C LEU A 398 8.35 -29.30 2.51
N LYS A 399 9.23 -28.49 3.12
CA LYS A 399 10.04 -28.95 4.28
C LYS A 399 9.15 -29.27 5.47
N LEU A 400 8.18 -28.39 5.76
CA LEU A 400 7.25 -28.58 6.88
C LEU A 400 6.36 -29.81 6.68
N ASP A 401 5.89 -30.05 5.47
CA ASP A 401 5.08 -31.23 5.14
C ASP A 401 5.90 -32.54 5.25
N LYS A 402 7.17 -32.53 4.81
CA LYS A 402 8.08 -33.66 5.02
C LYS A 402 8.29 -33.92 6.52
N GLN A 403 8.54 -32.89 7.30
CA GLN A 403 8.71 -33.02 8.75
C GLN A 403 7.46 -33.62 9.43
N LYS A 404 6.26 -33.14 9.04
CA LYS A 404 5.00 -33.73 9.52
C LYS A 404 4.82 -35.19 9.13
N GLN A 405 5.26 -35.60 7.94
CA GLN A 405 5.21 -36.99 7.50
C GLN A 405 6.18 -37.87 8.31
N ASP A 406 7.38 -37.39 8.56
CA ASP A 406 8.37 -38.10 9.37
C ASP A 406 7.93 -38.26 10.83
N ASP A 407 7.31 -37.23 11.39
CA ASP A 407 6.75 -37.30 12.76
C ASP A 407 5.57 -38.29 12.82
N ARG A 408 4.70 -38.33 11.81
CA ARG A 408 3.63 -39.35 11.71
C ARG A 408 4.19 -40.76 11.65
N LYS A 409 5.23 -41.02 10.83
CA LYS A 409 5.89 -42.32 10.76
C LYS A 409 6.48 -42.73 12.10
N LYS A 410 7.17 -41.81 12.81
CA LYS A 410 7.70 -42.07 14.16
C LYS A 410 6.62 -42.43 15.19
N ILE A 411 5.46 -41.73 15.11
CA ILE A 411 4.33 -42.05 15.98
C ILE A 411 3.74 -43.43 15.67
N GLU A 412 3.60 -43.80 14.39
CA GLU A 412 3.13 -45.13 14.00
C GLU A 412 4.07 -46.24 14.40
N GLU A 413 5.38 -46.04 14.20
CA GLU A 413 6.40 -47.00 14.66
C GLU A 413 6.36 -47.19 16.18
N LYS A 414 6.17 -46.09 16.93
CA LYS A 414 6.02 -46.18 18.39
C LYS A 414 4.78 -46.94 18.79
N LYS A 415 3.64 -46.69 18.16
CA LYS A 415 2.38 -47.44 18.38
C LYS A 415 2.50 -48.92 18.04
N GLN A 416 3.28 -49.29 17.01
CA GLN A 416 3.53 -50.69 16.66
C GLN A 416 4.42 -51.37 17.67
N LYS A 417 5.48 -50.70 18.20
CA LYS A 417 6.33 -51.19 19.26
C LYS A 417 5.54 -51.43 20.55
N ASP A 418 4.69 -50.47 20.93
CA ASP A 418 3.85 -50.57 22.13
C ASP A 418 2.85 -51.73 22.02
N LYS A 419 2.23 -51.94 20.85
CA LYS A 419 1.35 -53.10 20.61
C LYS A 419 2.10 -54.42 20.68
N LYS A 420 3.33 -54.52 20.13
CA LYS A 420 4.16 -55.73 20.23
C LYS A 420 4.58 -56.02 21.67
N THR A 421 4.83 -54.99 22.47
CA THR A 421 5.16 -55.13 23.89
C THR A 421 3.95 -55.58 24.72
N GLN A 422 2.76 -55.04 24.40
CA GLN A 422 1.52 -55.45 25.04
C GLN A 422 1.15 -56.91 24.73
N VAL A 423 1.27 -57.34 23.46
CA VAL A 423 1.05 -58.76 23.10
C VAL A 423 2.02 -59.70 23.79
N LYS A 424 3.31 -59.32 23.95
CA LYS A 424 4.28 -60.12 24.72
C LYS A 424 3.95 -60.19 26.22
N ASN A 425 3.44 -59.11 26.80
CA ASN A 425 3.03 -59.09 28.19
C ASN A 425 1.75 -59.93 28.42
N ASP A 426 0.79 -59.89 27.50
CA ASP A 426 -0.43 -60.70 27.56
C ASP A 426 -0.14 -62.21 27.36
N GLN A 427 0.85 -62.54 26.51
CA GLN A 427 1.32 -63.93 26.38
C GLN A 427 2.04 -64.41 27.65
N LYS A 428 2.88 -63.55 28.30
CA LYS A 428 3.49 -63.89 29.59
C LYS A 428 2.46 -64.09 30.69
N LYS A 429 1.38 -63.25 30.72
CA LYS A 429 0.30 -63.35 31.67
C LYS A 429 -0.48 -64.65 31.46
N LYS A 430 -0.79 -65.04 30.24
CA LYS A 430 -1.45 -66.33 29.93
C LYS A 430 -0.61 -67.56 30.31
N VAL A 431 0.70 -67.47 30.23
CA VAL A 431 1.60 -68.58 30.63
C VAL A 431 1.69 -68.67 32.17
N THR A 432 1.63 -67.55 32.90
CA THR A 432 1.62 -67.49 34.36
C THR A 432 0.25 -67.94 34.91
N ASP A 433 -0.86 -67.57 34.26
CA ASP A 433 -2.18 -68.06 34.67
C ASP A 433 -2.41 -69.53 34.39
N LYS A 434 -1.85 -70.08 33.29
CA LYS A 434 -1.88 -71.53 33.03
C LYS A 434 -1.07 -72.34 34.06
N LYS A 435 0.05 -71.80 34.59
CA LYS A 435 0.80 -72.44 35.69
C LYS A 435 0.10 -72.33 37.04
N LYS A 436 -0.76 -71.37 37.29
CA LYS A 436 -1.61 -71.27 38.50
C LYS A 436 -2.82 -72.17 38.43
N THR A 437 -3.40 -72.46 37.27
CA THR A 437 -4.58 -73.35 37.14
C THR A 437 -4.21 -74.84 37.25
N ASP A 438 -2.97 -75.19 36.93
CA ASP A 438 -2.51 -76.60 37.06
C ASP A 438 -2.14 -76.97 38.52
N ASN A 439 -1.93 -75.97 39.41
CA ASN A 439 -1.66 -76.22 40.83
C ASN A 439 -2.92 -76.22 41.74
N VAL A 440 -4.12 -75.82 41.20
CA VAL A 440 -5.38 -75.79 41.95
C VAL A 440 -6.28 -77.01 41.67
N LYS A 441 -5.89 -77.93 40.73
CA LYS A 441 -6.66 -79.16 40.42
C LYS A 441 -6.33 -80.36 41.31
N LYS A 442 -5.61 -80.15 42.38
CA LYS A 442 -5.25 -81.28 43.29
C LYS A 442 -5.95 -81.29 44.66
N ASP A 443 -6.71 -80.25 45.03
CA ASP A 443 -7.51 -80.28 46.24
C ASP A 443 -8.89 -79.67 45.98
N THR A 444 -9.87 -80.48 45.96
CA THR A 444 -11.26 -80.44 46.41
C THR A 444 -12.26 -81.07 45.45
N LYS A 445 -12.37 -82.38 45.67
CA LYS A 445 -13.64 -83.10 45.51
C LYS A 445 -14.39 -82.87 46.85
N LYS A 446 -15.51 -82.20 46.82
CA LYS A 446 -16.75 -82.34 47.64
C LYS A 446 -17.33 -80.96 47.88
N THR A 447 -18.41 -80.64 47.35
CA THR A 447 -19.75 -80.61 47.94
C THR A 447 -20.72 -79.84 47.05
N ASP A 448 -21.71 -80.54 46.83
CA ASP A 448 -22.94 -80.29 46.11
C ASP A 448 -23.73 -79.08 46.57
N ILE A 449 -24.62 -78.71 45.63
CA ILE A 449 -26.05 -78.42 45.76
C ILE A 449 -26.46 -76.98 46.10
N LYS A 450 -27.28 -76.55 45.15
CA LYS A 450 -28.54 -75.78 45.29
C LYS A 450 -28.57 -74.30 44.94
N LYS A 451 -29.49 -74.08 43.99
CA LYS A 451 -30.60 -73.13 43.78
C LYS A 451 -30.18 -71.96 42.79
N LYS A 452 -30.71 -72.02 41.57
CA LYS A 452 -32.06 -71.74 41.02
C LYS A 452 -32.63 -70.38 41.44
N THR A 453 -32.91 -69.65 40.38
CA THR A 453 -34.11 -68.79 40.11
C THR A 453 -33.86 -67.29 40.03
N ASP A 454 -34.27 -66.84 38.90
CA ASP A 454 -35.13 -65.68 38.56
C ASP A 454 -34.47 -64.32 38.57
N SER A 455 -34.68 -63.46 37.67
CA SER A 455 -35.61 -63.20 36.61
C SER A 455 -35.23 -61.84 35.95
N LYS A 456 -35.28 -61.79 34.67
CA LYS A 456 -36.13 -60.93 33.83
C LYS A 456 -36.24 -59.41 34.10
N LYS A 457 -36.13 -58.74 33.02
CA LYS A 457 -36.81 -57.48 32.59
C LYS A 457 -36.08 -56.18 32.87
N LYS A 458 -35.98 -55.25 32.01
CA LYS A 458 -36.76 -54.66 30.93
C LYS A 458 -35.96 -53.43 30.45
N THR A 459 -35.83 -53.31 29.17
CA THR A 459 -36.42 -52.36 28.23
C THR A 459 -36.06 -50.89 28.37
N ASP A 460 -35.56 -50.42 27.22
CA ASP A 460 -36.02 -49.27 26.39
C ASP A 460 -35.77 -47.88 26.96
N VAL A 461 -35.35 -46.93 26.22
CA VAL A 461 -35.83 -46.21 25.05
C VAL A 461 -35.19 -44.79 25.03
N LYS A 462 -34.73 -44.40 23.86
CA LYS A 462 -34.80 -43.04 23.29
C LYS A 462 -34.02 -41.89 23.98
N LYS A 463 -33.31 -41.08 23.33
CA LYS A 463 -33.41 -40.40 22.06
C LYS A 463 -32.05 -39.89 21.67
#